data_7d53a4025e8d94717b964924fbb5d26b
#
_entry.id   7d53a4025e8d94717b964924fbb5d26b
#
_cell.length_a   1.000
_cell.length_b   1.000
_cell.length_c   1.000
_cell.angle_alpha   90.00
_cell.angle_beta   90.00
_cell.angle_gamma   90.00
#
_symmetry.space_group_name_H-M   'P 1'
#
loop_
_entity.id
_entity.type
_entity.pdbx_description
1 polymer ?
#
loop_
_entity_poly.entity_id
_entity_poly.type
_entity_poly.pdbx_seq_one_letter_code
_entity_poly.pdbx_strand_id
1 'polypeptide(L)'
;MTRILITAAAGCILTGGIGYLLLPVLRALKAGQSIREIGPTWHNSKAGTPMMGGLMFIFGTILCLVGNFPAMSDDSPFYVLALALCFGLIGFLDDFTKVKFHRNLGLTTLQKAMLQMAVSALFLYAMYRSGFMDTHLYIPFMNVSFQLHPIVYIFFAMFVMVGTDNAVNLTDGVDGLCASITLPVMIFFTTAAAAMGKYDLALLPAALAGGLVAYLFYNWHPAKVFMGDTGSLFLGGVVCAMAFALEMPLILILIGFVYVCEAMSDILQVSYFKATHGKRLFKMAPIHHHFEMCGWKEEKIVLVFAGVTAAMCVLAWFGVSGLVG
;
A
#
# COMPACT_ATOMS: atom_id res chain seq x y z
N MET A 1 -22.32 11.06 -0.36
CA MET A 1 -21.17 11.98 -0.48
C MET A 1 -20.77 12.61 0.85
N THR A 2 -21.69 13.28 1.58
CA THR A 2 -21.36 13.95 2.86
C THR A 2 -20.68 13.02 3.88
N ARG A 3 -21.20 11.78 4.05
CA ARG A 3 -20.61 10.78 4.96
C ARG A 3 -19.17 10.40 4.58
N ILE A 4 -18.87 10.25 3.30
CA ILE A 4 -17.51 9.95 2.78
C ILE A 4 -16.54 11.09 3.14
N LEU A 5 -16.93 12.35 2.91
CA LEU A 5 -16.10 13.51 3.23
C LEU A 5 -15.86 13.66 4.74
N ILE A 6 -16.90 13.43 5.56
CA ILE A 6 -16.77 13.42 7.02
C ILE A 6 -15.81 12.31 7.47
N THR A 7 -15.90 11.13 6.86
CA THR A 7 -15.02 10.00 7.19
C THR A 7 -13.56 10.30 6.80
N ALA A 8 -13.32 10.94 5.65
CA ALA A 8 -11.98 11.37 5.28
C ALA A 8 -11.41 12.41 6.27
N ALA A 9 -12.22 13.41 6.64
CA ALA A 9 -11.82 14.40 7.64
C ALA A 9 -11.55 13.76 9.01
N ALA A 10 -12.39 12.82 9.45
CA ALA A 10 -12.19 12.07 10.68
C ALA A 10 -10.91 11.22 10.64
N GLY A 11 -10.62 10.57 9.50
CA GLY A 11 -9.38 9.83 9.28
C GLY A 11 -8.13 10.72 9.44
N CYS A 12 -8.18 11.94 8.90
CA CYS A 12 -7.11 12.91 9.07
C CYS A 12 -6.93 13.32 10.54
N ILE A 13 -8.00 13.69 11.22
CA ILE A 13 -7.95 14.13 12.62
C ILE A 13 -7.48 13.00 13.54
N LEU A 14 -8.05 11.80 13.39
CA LEU A 14 -7.71 10.65 14.24
C LEU A 14 -6.25 10.22 14.01
N THR A 15 -5.82 10.10 12.76
CA THR A 15 -4.43 9.74 12.45
C THR A 15 -3.45 10.79 12.98
N GLY A 16 -3.76 12.08 12.83
CA GLY A 16 -2.94 13.16 13.37
C GLY A 16 -2.85 13.12 14.90
N GLY A 17 -3.97 12.90 15.60
CA GLY A 17 -4.02 12.77 17.05
C GLY A 17 -3.27 11.53 17.55
N ILE A 18 -3.49 10.37 16.91
CA ILE A 18 -2.75 9.13 17.21
C ILE A 18 -1.25 9.35 16.98
N GLY A 19 -0.88 10.03 15.90
CA GLY A 19 0.52 10.34 15.60
C GLY A 19 1.18 11.19 16.69
N TYR A 20 0.47 12.19 17.20
CA TYR A 20 0.94 13.01 18.32
C TYR A 20 1.22 12.19 19.58
N LEU A 21 0.36 11.21 19.90
CA LEU A 21 0.51 10.34 21.07
C LEU A 21 1.53 9.22 20.85
N LEU A 22 1.56 8.64 19.65
CA LEU A 22 2.38 7.46 19.36
C LEU A 22 3.85 7.80 19.11
N LEU A 23 4.14 8.95 18.48
CA LEU A 23 5.52 9.31 18.14
C LEU A 23 6.47 9.38 19.35
N PRO A 24 6.11 9.98 20.50
CA PRO A 24 6.95 9.94 21.70
C PRO A 24 7.19 8.52 22.22
N VAL A 25 6.17 7.65 22.14
CA VAL A 25 6.28 6.25 22.57
C VAL A 25 7.27 5.48 21.68
N LEU A 26 7.15 5.63 20.34
CA LEU A 26 8.08 4.98 19.41
C LEU A 26 9.52 5.46 19.61
N ARG A 27 9.72 6.74 19.92
CA ARG A 27 11.04 7.29 20.26
C ARG A 27 11.59 6.71 21.56
N ALA A 28 10.76 6.59 22.59
CA ALA A 28 11.15 6.04 23.88
C ALA A 28 11.53 4.54 23.79
N LEU A 29 10.85 3.78 22.94
CA LEU A 29 11.17 2.39 22.66
C LEU A 29 12.46 2.18 21.86
N LYS A 30 13.13 3.27 21.43
CA LYS A 30 14.30 3.24 20.54
C LYS A 30 14.05 2.35 19.31
N ALA A 31 12.83 2.37 18.81
CA ALA A 31 12.41 1.63 17.62
C ALA A 31 13.01 2.21 16.33
N GLY A 32 14.24 2.73 16.41
CA GLY A 32 14.93 3.36 15.30
C GLY A 32 15.50 2.33 14.32
N GLN A 33 15.46 2.68 13.05
CA GLN A 33 16.04 1.89 11.98
C GLN A 33 17.57 1.86 12.10
N SER A 34 18.16 0.67 12.08
CA SER A 34 19.59 0.50 11.82
C SER A 34 19.80 0.52 10.30
N ILE A 35 20.69 1.40 9.83
CA ILE A 35 20.94 1.59 8.40
C ILE A 35 21.73 0.38 7.88
N ARG A 36 21.34 -0.11 6.68
CA ARG A 36 22.10 -1.15 5.99
C ARG A 36 23.41 -0.56 5.46
N GLU A 37 24.54 -1.21 5.72
CA GLU A 37 25.86 -0.80 5.22
C GLU A 37 25.96 -0.70 3.69
N ILE A 38 25.04 -1.33 2.96
CA ILE A 38 24.99 -1.38 1.49
C ILE A 38 24.13 -0.23 0.90
N GLY A 39 23.47 0.60 1.74
CA GLY A 39 22.64 1.72 1.30
C GLY A 39 23.44 2.97 0.90
N PRO A 40 22.78 3.98 0.27
CA PRO A 40 23.41 5.26 0.00
C PRO A 40 23.92 5.92 1.29
N THR A 41 25.14 6.45 1.28
CA THR A 41 25.80 7.01 2.48
C THR A 41 25.08 8.21 3.09
N TRP A 42 24.28 8.95 2.30
CA TRP A 42 23.47 10.07 2.79
C TRP A 42 22.27 9.66 3.63
N HIS A 43 21.85 8.38 3.56
CA HIS A 43 20.82 7.83 4.46
C HIS A 43 21.32 7.68 5.91
N ASN A 44 22.64 7.80 6.17
CA ASN A 44 23.19 7.75 7.54
C ASN A 44 22.58 8.82 8.46
N SER A 45 22.13 9.97 7.93
CA SER A 45 21.42 11.00 8.69
C SER A 45 20.05 10.57 9.21
N LYS A 46 19.46 9.52 8.63
CA LYS A 46 18.16 8.94 9.00
C LYS A 46 18.25 7.92 10.13
N ALA A 47 19.48 7.61 10.61
CA ALA A 47 19.70 6.69 11.71
C ALA A 47 18.97 7.17 12.98
N GLY A 48 18.23 6.26 13.62
CA GLY A 48 17.49 6.57 14.84
C GLY A 48 16.08 7.12 14.60
N THR A 49 15.66 7.38 13.36
CA THR A 49 14.25 7.71 13.07
C THR A 49 13.37 6.50 13.42
N PRO A 50 12.33 6.68 14.27
CA PRO A 50 11.50 5.56 14.69
C PRO A 50 10.73 4.95 13.52
N MET A 51 10.56 3.63 13.57
CA MET A 51 9.77 2.82 12.64
C MET A 51 8.36 2.55 13.18
N MET A 52 7.54 1.81 12.43
CA MET A 52 6.17 1.41 12.78
C MET A 52 5.18 2.57 12.83
N GLY A 53 5.49 3.70 12.18
CA GLY A 53 4.57 4.84 12.04
C GLY A 53 3.28 4.50 11.30
N GLY A 54 3.25 3.41 10.54
CA GLY A 54 2.05 2.88 9.91
C GLY A 54 0.89 2.63 10.86
N LEU A 55 1.18 2.32 12.14
CA LEU A 55 0.15 2.18 13.18
C LEU A 55 -0.74 3.41 13.32
N MET A 56 -0.24 4.62 12.99
CA MET A 56 -1.02 5.87 13.09
C MET A 56 -2.25 5.82 12.19
N PHE A 57 -2.08 5.56 10.90
CA PHE A 57 -3.18 5.53 9.96
C PHE A 57 -3.97 4.20 10.02
N ILE A 58 -3.36 3.10 10.44
CA ILE A 58 -4.06 1.83 10.67
C ILE A 58 -5.13 2.03 11.76
N PHE A 59 -4.74 2.51 12.94
CA PHE A 59 -5.70 2.77 14.02
C PHE A 59 -6.71 3.87 13.65
N GLY A 60 -6.27 4.94 12.96
CA GLY A 60 -7.17 5.98 12.45
C GLY A 60 -8.26 5.43 11.55
N THR A 61 -7.88 4.55 10.60
CA THR A 61 -8.82 3.90 9.68
C THR A 61 -9.78 2.95 10.41
N ILE A 62 -9.28 2.12 11.34
CA ILE A 62 -10.11 1.22 12.15
C ILE A 62 -11.16 2.02 12.93
N LEU A 63 -10.75 3.08 13.62
CA LEU A 63 -11.67 3.90 14.42
C LEU A 63 -12.73 4.57 13.54
N CYS A 64 -12.37 5.03 12.33
CA CYS A 64 -13.33 5.57 11.39
C CYS A 64 -14.37 4.52 10.97
N LEU A 65 -13.97 3.30 10.65
CA LEU A 65 -14.90 2.24 10.25
C LEU A 65 -15.80 1.80 11.40
N VAL A 66 -15.23 1.60 12.59
CA VAL A 66 -16.01 1.26 13.79
C VAL A 66 -17.03 2.35 14.11
N GLY A 67 -16.64 3.61 14.01
CA GLY A 67 -17.57 4.74 14.21
C GLY A 67 -18.69 4.83 13.17
N ASN A 68 -18.45 4.33 11.96
CA ASN A 68 -19.46 4.29 10.88
C ASN A 68 -20.32 3.01 10.92
N PHE A 69 -19.90 1.96 11.63
CA PHE A 69 -20.54 0.63 11.63
C PHE A 69 -22.06 0.68 11.85
N PRO A 70 -22.60 1.46 12.84
CA PRO A 70 -24.05 1.47 13.08
C PRO A 70 -24.90 2.00 11.91
N ALA A 71 -24.27 2.68 10.94
CA ALA A 71 -24.94 3.27 9.79
C ALA A 71 -24.53 2.58 8.46
N MET A 72 -23.79 1.49 8.52
CA MET A 72 -23.45 0.66 7.36
C MET A 72 -24.56 -0.35 7.08
N SER A 73 -24.81 -0.61 5.81
CA SER A 73 -25.71 -1.64 5.31
C SER A 73 -24.97 -2.84 4.70
N ASP A 74 -23.64 -2.71 4.54
CA ASP A 74 -22.77 -3.69 3.88
C ASP A 74 -21.48 -3.87 4.67
N ASP A 75 -21.07 -5.13 4.87
CA ASP A 75 -19.85 -5.49 5.60
C ASP A 75 -18.59 -5.50 4.72
N SER A 76 -18.69 -5.16 3.45
CA SER A 76 -17.58 -5.20 2.49
C SER A 76 -16.33 -4.43 2.93
N PRO A 77 -16.41 -3.27 3.60
CA PRO A 77 -15.21 -2.58 4.10
C PRO A 77 -14.42 -3.39 5.11
N PHE A 78 -15.09 -4.22 5.91
CA PHE A 78 -14.42 -5.05 6.93
C PHE A 78 -13.67 -6.23 6.31
N TYR A 79 -14.13 -6.76 5.19
CA TYR A 79 -13.37 -7.78 4.46
C TYR A 79 -12.06 -7.20 3.90
N VAL A 80 -12.14 -6.00 3.29
CA VAL A 80 -10.94 -5.29 2.81
C VAL A 80 -9.99 -5.00 3.98
N LEU A 81 -10.54 -4.49 5.09
CA LEU A 81 -9.76 -4.21 6.29
C LEU A 81 -9.11 -5.48 6.85
N ALA A 82 -9.81 -6.62 6.85
CA ALA A 82 -9.28 -7.88 7.37
C ALA A 82 -8.03 -8.35 6.60
N LEU A 83 -8.05 -8.32 5.26
CA LEU A 83 -6.85 -8.64 4.46
C LEU A 83 -5.72 -7.67 4.76
N ALA A 84 -6.01 -6.36 4.76
CA ALA A 84 -5.02 -5.34 5.03
C ALA A 84 -4.39 -5.48 6.43
N LEU A 85 -5.19 -5.80 7.45
CA LEU A 85 -4.70 -6.06 8.81
C LEU A 85 -3.84 -7.32 8.87
N CYS A 86 -4.21 -8.38 8.17
CA CYS A 86 -3.39 -9.60 8.11
C CYS A 86 -2.02 -9.32 7.47
N PHE A 87 -1.97 -8.57 6.36
CA PHE A 87 -0.71 -8.17 5.75
C PHE A 87 0.07 -7.19 6.64
N GLY A 88 -0.60 -6.21 7.22
CA GLY A 88 0.00 -5.30 8.20
C GLY A 88 0.55 -6.02 9.44
N LEU A 89 -0.10 -7.11 9.88
CA LEU A 89 0.40 -7.96 10.97
C LEU A 89 1.69 -8.70 10.59
N ILE A 90 1.79 -9.19 9.36
CA ILE A 90 3.05 -9.77 8.85
C ILE A 90 4.16 -8.71 8.91
N GLY A 91 3.88 -7.48 8.47
CA GLY A 91 4.81 -6.36 8.55
C GLY A 91 5.15 -5.99 9.99
N PHE A 92 4.17 -5.98 10.88
CA PHE A 92 4.38 -5.74 12.30
C PHE A 92 5.32 -6.78 12.94
N LEU A 93 5.13 -8.06 12.63
CA LEU A 93 6.01 -9.12 13.11
C LEU A 93 7.43 -8.97 12.60
N ASP A 94 7.59 -8.52 11.35
CA ASP A 94 8.88 -8.22 10.76
C ASP A 94 9.58 -7.05 11.48
N ASP A 95 8.89 -5.91 11.61
CA ASP A 95 9.41 -4.71 12.29
C ASP A 95 9.68 -4.97 13.76
N PHE A 96 8.75 -5.62 14.46
CA PHE A 96 8.92 -5.98 15.87
C PHE A 96 10.14 -6.88 16.10
N THR A 97 10.36 -7.82 15.19
CA THR A 97 11.52 -8.71 15.25
C THR A 97 12.82 -7.94 15.07
N LYS A 98 12.86 -6.98 14.14
CA LYS A 98 14.01 -6.08 13.93
C LYS A 98 14.31 -5.26 15.18
N VAL A 99 13.29 -4.63 15.76
CA VAL A 99 13.41 -3.79 16.97
C VAL A 99 13.83 -4.61 18.19
N LYS A 100 13.14 -5.73 18.46
CA LYS A 100 13.38 -6.56 19.65
C LYS A 100 14.79 -7.17 19.69
N PHE A 101 15.28 -7.60 18.55
CA PHE A 101 16.58 -8.27 18.45
C PHE A 101 17.71 -7.34 17.98
N HIS A 102 17.46 -6.04 17.83
CA HIS A 102 18.43 -5.03 17.38
C HIS A 102 19.21 -5.46 16.13
N ARG A 103 18.50 -6.01 15.13
CA ARG A 103 19.07 -6.52 13.89
C ARG A 103 18.35 -5.98 12.66
N ASN A 104 19.08 -5.94 11.53
CA ASN A 104 18.54 -5.46 10.25
C ASN A 104 17.60 -6.46 9.54
N LEU A 105 17.63 -7.74 9.98
CA LEU A 105 16.84 -8.81 9.38
C LEU A 105 15.67 -9.17 10.32
N GLY A 106 14.46 -8.96 9.84
CA GLY A 106 13.22 -9.45 10.44
C GLY A 106 12.91 -10.89 9.99
N LEU A 107 11.77 -11.06 9.36
CA LEU A 107 11.40 -12.30 8.67
C LEU A 107 12.24 -12.45 7.39
N THR A 108 12.52 -13.70 6.99
CA THR A 108 13.13 -13.95 5.69
C THR A 108 12.14 -13.65 4.57
N THR A 109 12.64 -13.32 3.37
CA THR A 109 11.80 -13.08 2.18
C THR A 109 10.85 -14.25 1.91
N LEU A 110 11.32 -15.49 2.09
CA LEU A 110 10.50 -16.69 1.91
C LEU A 110 9.39 -16.78 2.97
N GLN A 111 9.69 -16.50 4.25
CA GLN A 111 8.69 -16.49 5.32
C GLN A 111 7.59 -15.46 5.06
N LYS A 112 7.96 -14.21 4.65
CA LYS A 112 6.99 -13.19 4.27
C LYS A 112 6.12 -13.66 3.12
N ALA A 113 6.71 -14.15 2.04
CA ALA A 113 5.98 -14.60 0.86
C ALA A 113 5.02 -15.77 1.18
N MET A 114 5.45 -16.74 1.99
CA MET A 114 4.59 -17.85 2.40
C MET A 114 3.42 -17.40 3.27
N LEU A 115 3.64 -16.48 4.21
CA LEU A 115 2.57 -15.91 5.04
C LEU A 115 1.58 -15.10 4.20
N GLN A 116 2.08 -14.26 3.28
CA GLN A 116 1.24 -13.50 2.35
C GLN A 116 0.42 -14.43 1.45
N MET A 117 1.00 -15.50 0.91
CA MET A 117 0.26 -16.49 0.12
C MET A 117 -0.81 -17.21 0.94
N ALA A 118 -0.49 -17.63 2.16
CA ALA A 118 -1.46 -18.28 3.04
C ALA A 118 -2.63 -17.38 3.40
N VAL A 119 -2.36 -16.12 3.74
CA VAL A 119 -3.38 -15.10 4.03
C VAL A 119 -4.22 -14.81 2.78
N SER A 120 -3.60 -14.65 1.60
CA SER A 120 -4.31 -14.44 0.34
C SER A 120 -5.23 -15.62 0.00
N ALA A 121 -4.76 -16.86 0.15
CA ALA A 121 -5.57 -18.05 -0.10
C ALA A 121 -6.77 -18.14 0.85
N LEU A 122 -6.56 -17.87 2.14
CA LEU A 122 -7.63 -17.87 3.14
C LEU A 122 -8.66 -16.76 2.86
N PHE A 123 -8.20 -15.57 2.51
CA PHE A 123 -9.06 -14.44 2.14
C PHE A 123 -9.91 -14.78 0.90
N LEU A 124 -9.30 -15.28 -0.17
CA LEU A 124 -9.99 -15.67 -1.39
C LEU A 124 -11.04 -16.76 -1.13
N TYR A 125 -10.69 -17.75 -0.30
CA TYR A 125 -11.63 -18.79 0.11
C TYR A 125 -12.81 -18.20 0.88
N ALA A 126 -12.56 -17.31 1.84
CA ALA A 126 -13.61 -16.66 2.63
C ALA A 126 -14.52 -15.80 1.75
N MET A 127 -13.96 -15.02 0.82
CA MET A 127 -14.71 -14.18 -0.11
C MET A 127 -15.57 -15.00 -1.08
N TYR A 128 -15.05 -16.08 -1.60
CA TYR A 128 -15.81 -16.99 -2.47
C TYR A 128 -16.97 -17.65 -1.70
N ARG A 129 -16.72 -18.11 -0.46
CA ARG A 129 -17.76 -18.74 0.38
C ARG A 129 -18.85 -17.78 0.82
N SER A 130 -18.54 -16.52 1.04
CA SER A 130 -19.51 -15.48 1.40
C SER A 130 -20.30 -14.93 0.22
N GLY A 131 -19.94 -15.33 -1.02
CA GLY A 131 -20.56 -14.79 -2.24
C GLY A 131 -20.19 -13.33 -2.53
N PHE A 132 -19.21 -12.79 -1.79
CA PHE A 132 -18.75 -11.42 -1.94
C PHE A 132 -17.88 -11.21 -3.18
N MET A 133 -17.25 -12.27 -3.68
CA MET A 133 -16.38 -12.25 -4.84
C MET A 133 -16.68 -13.43 -5.74
N ASP A 134 -16.79 -13.17 -7.03
CA ASP A 134 -16.86 -14.18 -8.07
C ASP A 134 -15.54 -14.26 -8.87
N THR A 135 -15.52 -15.05 -9.95
CA THR A 135 -14.33 -15.25 -10.79
C THR A 135 -14.35 -14.40 -12.07
N HIS A 136 -15.14 -13.33 -12.10
CA HIS A 136 -15.17 -12.40 -13.21
C HIS A 136 -13.96 -11.47 -13.19
N LEU A 137 -13.41 -11.23 -14.37
CA LEU A 137 -12.28 -10.33 -14.59
C LEU A 137 -12.70 -9.25 -15.59
N TYR A 138 -12.82 -8.03 -15.09
CA TYR A 138 -13.12 -6.87 -15.93
C TYR A 138 -11.86 -6.35 -16.63
N ILE A 139 -11.94 -6.11 -17.93
CA ILE A 139 -10.88 -5.51 -18.74
C ILE A 139 -11.14 -4.01 -18.89
N PRO A 140 -10.31 -3.15 -18.26
CA PRO A 140 -10.41 -1.69 -18.40
C PRO A 140 -10.37 -1.25 -19.88
N PHE A 141 -11.10 -0.19 -20.22
CA PHE A 141 -11.28 0.40 -21.56
C PHE A 141 -12.06 -0.44 -22.56
N MET A 142 -12.10 -1.76 -22.43
CA MET A 142 -12.84 -2.63 -23.34
C MET A 142 -14.30 -2.81 -22.90
N ASN A 143 -14.61 -2.48 -21.65
CA ASN A 143 -15.93 -2.70 -21.02
C ASN A 143 -16.44 -4.14 -21.16
N VAL A 144 -15.52 -5.09 -21.10
CA VAL A 144 -15.80 -6.53 -21.20
C VAL A 144 -15.38 -7.21 -19.91
N SER A 145 -16.26 -8.08 -19.42
CA SER A 145 -15.93 -9.01 -18.33
C SER A 145 -15.97 -10.44 -18.86
N PHE A 146 -15.05 -11.27 -18.41
CA PHE A 146 -15.06 -12.70 -18.71
C PHE A 146 -14.80 -13.49 -17.42
N GLN A 147 -15.40 -14.67 -17.37
CA GLN A 147 -15.26 -15.54 -16.21
C GLN A 147 -14.05 -16.46 -16.38
N LEU A 148 -13.16 -16.46 -15.41
CA LEU A 148 -12.06 -17.40 -15.34
C LEU A 148 -12.47 -18.68 -14.61
N HIS A 149 -11.84 -19.79 -14.98
CA HIS A 149 -11.96 -21.01 -14.20
C HIS A 149 -11.48 -20.75 -12.76
N PRO A 150 -12.22 -21.17 -11.71
CA PRO A 150 -11.91 -20.80 -10.31
C PRO A 150 -10.47 -21.07 -9.89
N ILE A 151 -9.89 -22.20 -10.32
CA ILE A 151 -8.50 -22.54 -10.00
C ILE A 151 -7.53 -21.50 -10.61
N VAL A 152 -7.74 -21.12 -11.89
CA VAL A 152 -6.90 -20.14 -12.58
C VAL A 152 -7.03 -18.77 -11.90
N TYR A 153 -8.28 -18.40 -11.54
CA TYR A 153 -8.55 -17.15 -10.85
C TYR A 153 -7.85 -17.06 -9.49
N ILE A 154 -7.86 -18.15 -8.69
CA ILE A 154 -7.20 -18.19 -7.38
C ILE A 154 -5.69 -17.95 -7.53
N PHE A 155 -5.02 -18.65 -8.46
CA PHE A 155 -3.59 -18.45 -8.70
C PHE A 155 -3.27 -17.02 -9.20
N PHE A 156 -4.09 -16.51 -10.12
CA PHE A 156 -3.99 -15.13 -10.60
C PHE A 156 -4.16 -14.14 -9.45
N ALA A 157 -5.22 -14.28 -8.64
CA ALA A 157 -5.51 -13.37 -7.54
C ALA A 157 -4.41 -13.42 -6.47
N MET A 158 -3.92 -14.59 -6.09
CA MET A 158 -2.79 -14.72 -5.16
C MET A 158 -1.53 -14.02 -5.69
N PHE A 159 -1.22 -14.23 -6.98
CA PHE A 159 -0.08 -13.56 -7.62
C PHE A 159 -0.23 -12.03 -7.58
N VAL A 160 -1.41 -11.51 -7.92
CA VAL A 160 -1.68 -10.06 -7.90
C VAL A 160 -1.62 -9.52 -6.48
N MET A 161 -2.24 -10.20 -5.50
CA MET A 161 -2.24 -9.75 -4.10
C MET A 161 -0.82 -9.68 -3.53
N VAL A 162 -0.07 -10.78 -3.62
CA VAL A 162 1.31 -10.85 -3.10
C VAL A 162 2.22 -9.90 -3.87
N GLY A 163 2.07 -9.83 -5.20
CA GLY A 163 2.86 -8.92 -6.04
C GLY A 163 2.61 -7.46 -5.71
N THR A 164 1.34 -7.05 -5.57
CA THR A 164 0.98 -5.67 -5.21
C THR A 164 1.48 -5.32 -3.83
N ASP A 165 1.29 -6.20 -2.84
CA ASP A 165 1.72 -5.96 -1.47
C ASP A 165 3.24 -5.72 -1.37
N ASN A 166 4.02 -6.58 -2.03
CA ASN A 166 5.48 -6.39 -2.08
C ASN A 166 5.91 -5.17 -2.91
N ALA A 167 5.20 -4.83 -3.98
CA ALA A 167 5.50 -3.64 -4.78
C ALA A 167 5.28 -2.34 -3.99
N VAL A 168 4.20 -2.27 -3.20
CA VAL A 168 3.95 -1.15 -2.28
C VAL A 168 5.03 -1.09 -1.20
N ASN A 169 5.43 -2.23 -0.63
CA ASN A 169 6.51 -2.29 0.36
C ASN A 169 7.85 -1.81 -0.21
N LEU A 170 8.22 -2.21 -1.44
CA LEU A 170 9.43 -1.71 -2.11
C LEU A 170 9.41 -0.20 -2.36
N THR A 171 8.24 0.40 -2.47
CA THR A 171 8.07 1.84 -2.68
C THR A 171 8.34 2.68 -1.42
N ASP A 172 8.39 2.06 -0.22
CA ASP A 172 8.68 2.76 1.05
C ASP A 172 10.18 2.94 1.30
N GLY A 173 10.91 3.42 0.28
CA GLY A 173 12.38 3.61 0.35
C GLY A 173 12.83 5.06 0.57
N VAL A 174 11.94 6.05 0.37
CA VAL A 174 12.21 7.49 0.47
C VAL A 174 11.13 8.16 1.31
N ASP A 175 11.52 9.20 2.08
CA ASP A 175 10.63 9.94 2.98
C ASP A 175 9.39 10.46 2.23
N GLY A 176 8.20 10.07 2.69
CA GLY A 176 6.93 10.50 2.10
C GLY A 176 6.52 9.81 0.80
N LEU A 177 7.37 8.99 0.18
CA LEU A 177 7.13 8.46 -1.16
C LEU A 177 5.90 7.53 -1.19
N CYS A 178 5.92 6.47 -0.39
CA CYS A 178 4.84 5.47 -0.37
C CYS A 178 3.48 6.10 -0.01
N ALA A 179 3.44 6.96 1.01
CA ALA A 179 2.21 7.66 1.42
C ALA A 179 1.68 8.60 0.31
N SER A 180 2.57 9.34 -0.36
CA SER A 180 2.19 10.29 -1.43
C SER A 180 1.69 9.59 -2.69
N ILE A 181 2.23 8.41 -3.02
CA ILE A 181 1.77 7.58 -4.15
C ILE A 181 0.44 6.91 -3.80
N THR A 182 0.28 6.42 -2.56
CA THR A 182 -0.95 5.73 -2.15
C THR A 182 -2.14 6.68 -2.01
N LEU A 183 -1.92 7.95 -1.69
CA LEU A 183 -2.99 8.93 -1.53
C LEU A 183 -3.89 9.08 -2.78
N PRO A 184 -3.38 9.36 -4.00
CA PRO A 184 -4.23 9.40 -5.21
C PRO A 184 -4.91 8.06 -5.52
N VAL A 185 -4.28 6.92 -5.18
CA VAL A 185 -4.90 5.59 -5.34
C VAL A 185 -6.10 5.45 -4.40
N MET A 186 -6.02 5.91 -3.15
CA MET A 186 -7.15 5.90 -2.22
C MET A 186 -8.26 6.84 -2.66
N ILE A 187 -7.94 8.00 -3.22
CA ILE A 187 -8.93 8.92 -3.81
C ILE A 187 -9.64 8.24 -4.99
N PHE A 188 -8.89 7.57 -5.87
CA PHE A 188 -9.46 6.81 -6.98
C PHE A 188 -10.44 5.75 -6.48
N PHE A 189 -10.05 4.90 -5.53
CA PHE A 189 -10.94 3.87 -5.00
C PHE A 189 -12.17 4.45 -4.29
N THR A 190 -12.01 5.56 -3.56
CA THR A 190 -13.14 6.26 -2.93
C THR A 190 -14.16 6.72 -3.97
N THR A 191 -13.69 7.36 -5.03
CA THR A 191 -14.55 7.90 -6.09
C THR A 191 -15.16 6.78 -6.93
N ALA A 192 -14.39 5.75 -7.28
CA ALA A 192 -14.87 4.60 -8.04
C ALA A 192 -15.95 3.82 -7.27
N ALA A 193 -15.71 3.48 -5.99
CA ALA A 193 -16.70 2.79 -5.16
C ALA A 193 -17.99 3.63 -5.01
N ALA A 194 -17.87 4.94 -4.78
CA ALA A 194 -19.03 5.82 -4.67
C ALA A 194 -19.83 5.91 -6.00
N ALA A 195 -19.15 5.98 -7.14
CA ALA A 195 -19.77 6.03 -8.46
C ALA A 195 -20.44 4.70 -8.84
N MET A 196 -19.92 3.57 -8.35
CA MET A 196 -20.55 2.25 -8.46
C MET A 196 -21.72 2.03 -7.46
N GLY A 197 -22.08 3.04 -6.66
CA GLY A 197 -23.10 2.93 -5.61
C GLY A 197 -22.68 2.16 -4.36
N LYS A 198 -21.44 1.69 -4.29
CA LYS A 198 -20.86 0.95 -3.13
C LYS A 198 -20.39 1.95 -2.05
N TYR A 199 -21.32 2.74 -1.49
CA TYR A 199 -20.99 3.86 -0.60
C TYR A 199 -20.33 3.42 0.70
N ASP A 200 -20.72 2.28 1.27
CA ASP A 200 -20.11 1.77 2.50
C ASP A 200 -18.65 1.36 2.24
N LEU A 201 -18.39 0.68 1.11
CA LEU A 201 -17.03 0.31 0.71
C LEU A 201 -16.12 1.53 0.50
N ALA A 202 -16.68 2.66 0.02
CA ALA A 202 -15.95 3.91 -0.20
C ALA A 202 -15.41 4.53 1.11
N LEU A 203 -15.96 4.16 2.27
CA LEU A 203 -15.56 4.75 3.56
C LEU A 203 -14.14 4.37 3.99
N LEU A 204 -13.71 3.14 3.67
CA LEU A 204 -12.36 2.68 4.02
C LEU A 204 -11.26 3.48 3.30
N PRO A 205 -11.24 3.54 1.94
CA PRO A 205 -10.23 4.32 1.24
C PRO A 205 -10.36 5.82 1.53
N ALA A 206 -11.56 6.35 1.84
CA ALA A 206 -11.74 7.73 2.25
C ALA A 206 -11.08 8.02 3.60
N ALA A 207 -11.32 7.16 4.61
CA ALA A 207 -10.67 7.27 5.92
C ALA A 207 -9.15 7.21 5.80
N LEU A 208 -8.66 6.27 4.98
CA LEU A 208 -7.23 6.09 4.77
C LEU A 208 -6.62 7.25 3.98
N ALA A 209 -7.30 7.81 2.97
CA ALA A 209 -6.85 9.01 2.27
C ALA A 209 -6.64 10.19 3.24
N GLY A 210 -7.63 10.46 4.10
CA GLY A 210 -7.48 11.45 5.16
C GLY A 210 -6.34 11.12 6.12
N GLY A 211 -6.22 9.85 6.52
CA GLY A 211 -5.12 9.38 7.38
C GLY A 211 -3.74 9.59 6.76
N LEU A 212 -3.58 9.31 5.46
CA LEU A 212 -2.31 9.52 4.74
C LEU A 212 -1.93 10.99 4.64
N VAL A 213 -2.91 11.89 4.47
CA VAL A 213 -2.67 13.34 4.53
C VAL A 213 -2.07 13.73 5.89
N ALA A 214 -2.68 13.28 7.00
CA ALA A 214 -2.14 13.56 8.34
C ALA A 214 -0.79 12.87 8.56
N TYR A 215 -0.62 11.64 8.09
CA TYR A 215 0.64 10.90 8.23
C TYR A 215 1.80 11.61 7.51
N LEU A 216 1.57 12.23 6.36
CA LEU A 216 2.58 12.99 5.62
C LEU A 216 3.17 14.16 6.44
N PHE A 217 2.47 14.75 7.40
CA PHE A 217 3.07 15.75 8.32
C PHE A 217 4.16 15.17 9.23
N TYR A 218 4.16 13.85 9.42
CA TYR A 218 5.17 13.14 10.19
C TYR A 218 6.24 12.48 9.31
N ASN A 219 5.89 12.10 8.08
CA ASN A 219 6.74 11.30 7.20
C ASN A 219 7.36 12.10 6.03
N TRP A 220 6.92 13.38 5.82
CA TRP A 220 7.55 14.25 4.82
C TRP A 220 9.01 14.52 5.17
N HIS A 221 9.85 14.65 4.12
CA HIS A 221 11.29 14.91 4.29
C HIS A 221 11.58 16.22 5.01
N PRO A 222 12.43 16.23 6.07
CA PRO A 222 13.03 15.09 6.75
C PRO A 222 12.02 14.37 7.65
N ALA A 223 11.87 13.06 7.48
CA ALA A 223 10.87 12.27 8.17
C ALA A 223 11.12 12.19 9.69
N LYS A 224 10.06 12.37 10.48
CA LYS A 224 10.05 12.19 11.93
C LYS A 224 9.75 10.76 12.35
N VAL A 225 9.19 9.96 11.45
CA VAL A 225 8.84 8.54 11.63
C VAL A 225 8.74 7.86 10.27
N PHE A 226 9.16 6.60 10.18
CA PHE A 226 8.96 5.73 9.01
C PHE A 226 7.75 4.84 9.23
N MET A 227 6.99 4.52 8.15
CA MET A 227 5.83 3.65 8.30
C MET A 227 6.21 2.21 8.64
N GLY A 228 7.37 1.76 8.18
CA GLY A 228 7.85 0.40 8.34
C GLY A 228 7.09 -0.61 7.49
N ASP A 229 7.50 -1.87 7.58
CA ASP A 229 6.79 -2.96 6.92
C ASP A 229 5.34 -3.10 7.45
N THR A 230 5.11 -2.72 8.71
CA THR A 230 3.76 -2.60 9.32
C THR A 230 2.81 -1.76 8.48
N GLY A 231 3.27 -0.57 8.06
CA GLY A 231 2.45 0.37 7.30
C GLY A 231 2.37 0.01 5.83
N SER A 232 3.50 -0.28 5.19
CA SER A 232 3.55 -0.51 3.75
C SER A 232 2.83 -1.79 3.31
N LEU A 233 2.93 -2.89 4.08
CA LEU A 233 2.16 -4.11 3.80
C LEU A 233 0.66 -3.90 4.08
N PHE A 234 0.28 -3.13 5.12
CA PHE A 234 -1.13 -2.75 5.29
C PHE A 234 -1.66 -1.99 4.08
N LEU A 235 -0.91 -1.00 3.58
CA LEU A 235 -1.31 -0.22 2.39
C LEU A 235 -1.42 -1.11 1.15
N GLY A 236 -0.47 -2.02 0.92
CA GLY A 236 -0.51 -3.00 -0.16
C GLY A 236 -1.74 -3.89 -0.07
N GLY A 237 -2.07 -4.35 1.14
CA GLY A 237 -3.29 -5.10 1.43
C GLY A 237 -4.56 -4.33 1.09
N VAL A 238 -4.67 -3.05 1.46
CA VAL A 238 -5.82 -2.20 1.07
C VAL A 238 -5.89 -2.04 -0.44
N VAL A 239 -4.77 -1.72 -1.10
CA VAL A 239 -4.72 -1.48 -2.55
C VAL A 239 -5.20 -2.70 -3.34
N CYS A 240 -4.69 -3.89 -3.02
CA CYS A 240 -5.13 -5.10 -3.73
C CYS A 240 -6.56 -5.50 -3.34
N ALA A 241 -6.93 -5.49 -2.05
CA ALA A 241 -8.26 -5.88 -1.61
C ALA A 241 -9.36 -4.99 -2.22
N MET A 242 -9.15 -3.68 -2.29
CA MET A 242 -10.08 -2.75 -2.94
C MET A 242 -10.29 -3.06 -4.43
N ALA A 243 -9.21 -3.39 -5.15
CA ALA A 243 -9.30 -3.74 -6.57
C ALA A 243 -10.11 -5.03 -6.80
N PHE A 244 -9.97 -6.02 -5.93
CA PHE A 244 -10.77 -7.25 -5.97
C PHE A 244 -12.21 -7.01 -5.50
N ALA A 245 -12.44 -6.22 -4.45
CA ALA A 245 -13.77 -5.87 -3.95
C ALA A 245 -14.61 -5.05 -4.95
N LEU A 246 -13.95 -4.32 -5.83
CA LEU A 246 -14.58 -3.60 -6.95
C LEU A 246 -14.56 -4.38 -8.28
N GLU A 247 -14.12 -5.64 -8.26
CA GLU A 247 -14.09 -6.56 -9.41
C GLU A 247 -13.23 -6.05 -10.59
N MET A 248 -12.25 -5.20 -10.31
CA MET A 248 -11.38 -4.60 -11.33
C MET A 248 -9.88 -4.79 -11.05
N PRO A 249 -9.37 -6.01 -10.75
CA PRO A 249 -7.97 -6.19 -10.36
C PRO A 249 -6.97 -5.76 -11.44
N LEU A 250 -7.33 -5.78 -12.73
CA LEU A 250 -6.44 -5.31 -13.80
C LEU A 250 -6.19 -3.80 -13.77
N ILE A 251 -7.04 -3.02 -13.10
CA ILE A 251 -6.83 -1.58 -12.95
C ILE A 251 -5.56 -1.26 -12.18
N LEU A 252 -5.06 -2.20 -11.37
CA LEU A 252 -3.82 -2.05 -10.61
C LEU A 252 -2.61 -1.79 -11.50
N ILE A 253 -2.62 -2.22 -12.76
CA ILE A 253 -1.56 -1.91 -13.73
C ILE A 253 -1.48 -0.40 -13.97
N LEU A 254 -2.62 0.29 -13.93
CA LEU A 254 -2.70 1.75 -14.15
C LEU A 254 -2.50 2.50 -12.83
N ILE A 255 -3.40 2.34 -11.87
CA ILE A 255 -3.33 3.09 -10.61
C ILE A 255 -2.10 2.74 -9.77
N GLY A 256 -1.58 1.52 -9.93
CA GLY A 256 -0.36 1.02 -9.33
C GLY A 256 0.89 1.15 -10.22
N PHE A 257 0.83 1.93 -11.32
CA PHE A 257 1.90 2.00 -12.31
C PHE A 257 3.26 2.26 -11.68
N VAL A 258 3.35 3.18 -10.74
CA VAL A 258 4.62 3.47 -10.05
C VAL A 258 5.07 2.29 -9.20
N TYR A 259 4.18 1.63 -8.47
CA TYR A 259 4.52 0.40 -7.73
C TYR A 259 5.05 -0.70 -8.65
N VAL A 260 4.42 -0.86 -9.82
CA VAL A 260 4.88 -1.81 -10.85
C VAL A 260 6.27 -1.42 -11.35
N CYS A 261 6.54 -0.14 -11.61
CA CYS A 261 7.86 0.34 -12.02
C CYS A 261 8.94 0.07 -10.95
N GLU A 262 8.62 0.28 -9.67
CA GLU A 262 9.53 -0.01 -8.55
C GLU A 262 9.89 -1.50 -8.52
N ALA A 263 8.90 -2.38 -8.50
CA ALA A 263 9.11 -3.83 -8.47
C ALA A 263 9.81 -4.35 -9.74
N MET A 264 9.38 -3.88 -10.91
CA MET A 264 9.98 -4.30 -12.18
C MET A 264 11.42 -3.84 -12.31
N SER A 265 11.76 -2.65 -11.83
CA SER A 265 13.15 -2.17 -11.85
C SER A 265 14.08 -3.07 -11.04
N ASP A 266 13.61 -3.60 -9.91
CA ASP A 266 14.38 -4.53 -9.09
C ASP A 266 14.54 -5.89 -9.79
N ILE A 267 13.45 -6.46 -10.30
CA ILE A 267 13.47 -7.72 -11.06
C ILE A 267 14.40 -7.63 -12.27
N LEU A 268 14.30 -6.55 -13.05
CA LEU A 268 15.13 -6.33 -14.23
C LEU A 268 16.59 -6.13 -13.86
N GLN A 269 16.88 -5.36 -12.80
CA GLN A 269 18.24 -5.16 -12.30
C GLN A 269 18.90 -6.48 -11.90
N VAL A 270 18.21 -7.29 -11.09
CA VAL A 270 18.74 -8.58 -10.62
C VAL A 270 18.94 -9.55 -11.79
N SER A 271 17.97 -9.62 -12.69
CA SER A 271 18.05 -10.50 -13.88
C SER A 271 19.19 -10.11 -14.79
N TYR A 272 19.31 -8.82 -15.10
CA TYR A 272 20.38 -8.29 -15.96
C TYR A 272 21.75 -8.45 -15.31
N PHE A 273 21.88 -8.19 -14.00
CA PHE A 273 23.12 -8.36 -13.27
C PHE A 273 23.62 -9.80 -13.30
N LYS A 274 22.72 -10.77 -13.12
CA LYS A 274 23.04 -12.20 -13.22
C LYS A 274 23.42 -12.60 -14.65
N ALA A 275 22.65 -12.18 -15.65
CA ALA A 275 22.88 -12.52 -17.05
C ALA A 275 24.19 -11.91 -17.63
N THR A 276 24.60 -10.76 -17.12
CA THR A 276 25.79 -10.03 -17.60
C THR A 276 27.01 -10.15 -16.71
N HIS A 277 26.96 -11.05 -15.69
CA HIS A 277 28.05 -11.29 -14.74
C HIS A 277 28.54 -10.01 -14.04
N GLY A 278 27.60 -9.18 -13.57
CA GLY A 278 27.91 -8.03 -12.69
C GLY A 278 27.66 -6.64 -13.29
N LYS A 279 27.17 -6.50 -14.53
CA LYS A 279 26.79 -5.20 -15.06
C LYS A 279 25.44 -4.76 -14.51
N ARG A 280 25.31 -3.46 -14.23
CA ARG A 280 24.06 -2.87 -13.73
C ARG A 280 23.27 -2.22 -14.87
N LEU A 281 21.95 -2.43 -14.91
CA LEU A 281 21.03 -1.75 -15.83
C LEU A 281 20.71 -0.34 -15.31
N PHE A 282 20.32 -0.25 -14.05
CA PHE A 282 20.10 1.00 -13.31
C PHE A 282 21.31 1.26 -12.40
N LYS A 283 21.56 2.52 -12.05
CA LYS A 283 22.60 2.86 -11.05
C LYS A 283 22.35 2.14 -9.72
N MET A 284 21.07 2.08 -9.31
CA MET A 284 20.56 1.34 -8.17
C MET A 284 19.10 0.96 -8.41
N ALA A 285 18.61 -0.12 -7.82
CA ALA A 285 17.21 -0.51 -7.78
C ALA A 285 16.76 -0.61 -6.30
N PRO A 286 15.49 -0.38 -5.98
CA PRO A 286 14.39 0.06 -6.86
C PRO A 286 14.60 1.42 -7.54
N ILE A 287 13.69 1.80 -8.50
CA ILE A 287 13.97 2.91 -9.44
C ILE A 287 14.06 4.29 -8.76
N HIS A 288 13.42 4.52 -7.61
CA HIS A 288 13.57 5.75 -6.86
C HIS A 288 15.05 5.99 -6.47
N HIS A 289 15.79 4.96 -6.07
CA HIS A 289 17.22 5.05 -5.79
C HIS A 289 18.06 5.38 -7.04
N HIS A 290 17.62 4.92 -8.23
CA HIS A 290 18.27 5.35 -9.46
C HIS A 290 18.21 6.86 -9.65
N PHE A 291 17.06 7.48 -9.39
CA PHE A 291 16.90 8.94 -9.50
C PHE A 291 17.67 9.69 -8.41
N GLU A 292 17.75 9.18 -7.16
CA GLU A 292 18.63 9.72 -6.14
C GLU A 292 20.10 9.72 -6.62
N MET A 293 20.57 8.58 -7.18
CA MET A 293 21.92 8.46 -7.76
C MET A 293 22.13 9.33 -9.00
N CYS A 294 21.06 9.84 -9.62
CA CYS A 294 21.10 10.85 -10.69
C CYS A 294 21.07 12.29 -10.15
N GLY A 295 21.06 12.46 -8.81
CA GLY A 295 21.11 13.77 -8.17
C GLY A 295 19.75 14.43 -7.95
N TRP A 296 18.64 13.69 -8.05
CA TRP A 296 17.35 14.21 -7.67
C TRP A 296 17.21 14.25 -6.15
N LYS A 297 16.63 15.34 -5.64
CA LYS A 297 16.25 15.44 -4.23
C LYS A 297 15.05 14.56 -3.94
N GLU A 298 14.93 14.07 -2.71
CA GLU A 298 13.81 13.20 -2.27
C GLU A 298 12.45 13.83 -2.56
N GLU A 299 12.26 15.10 -2.24
CA GLU A 299 10.99 15.81 -2.48
C GLU A 299 10.62 15.86 -3.97
N LYS A 300 11.61 15.99 -4.86
CA LYS A 300 11.37 15.97 -6.31
C LYS A 300 10.90 14.59 -6.76
N ILE A 301 11.52 13.51 -6.25
CA ILE A 301 11.13 12.13 -6.57
C ILE A 301 9.68 11.92 -6.11
N VAL A 302 9.36 12.29 -4.88
CA VAL A 302 8.02 12.16 -4.29
C VAL A 302 6.98 12.90 -5.14
N LEU A 303 7.22 14.16 -5.47
CA LEU A 303 6.26 14.98 -6.25
C LEU A 303 6.06 14.44 -7.67
N VAL A 304 7.13 14.03 -8.34
CA VAL A 304 7.03 13.47 -9.71
C VAL A 304 6.29 12.15 -9.69
N PHE A 305 6.64 11.24 -8.78
CA PHE A 305 6.02 9.91 -8.71
C PHE A 305 4.56 9.98 -8.30
N ALA A 306 4.22 10.82 -7.31
CA ALA A 306 2.82 11.08 -6.92
C ALA A 306 2.04 11.74 -8.07
N GLY A 307 2.64 12.68 -8.80
CA GLY A 307 2.04 13.31 -9.97
C GLY A 307 1.78 12.32 -11.11
N VAL A 308 2.72 11.41 -11.38
CA VAL A 308 2.53 10.30 -12.35
C VAL A 308 1.38 9.40 -11.89
N THR A 309 1.36 9.01 -10.62
CA THR A 309 0.28 8.16 -10.08
C THR A 309 -1.08 8.86 -10.20
N ALA A 310 -1.16 10.16 -9.87
CA ALA A 310 -2.40 10.92 -10.02
C ALA A 310 -2.87 10.96 -11.48
N ALA A 311 -1.96 11.20 -12.43
CA ALA A 311 -2.28 11.17 -13.86
C ALA A 311 -2.77 9.78 -14.31
N MET A 312 -2.14 8.71 -13.82
CA MET A 312 -2.56 7.34 -14.12
C MET A 312 -3.89 6.99 -13.48
N CYS A 313 -4.22 7.52 -12.29
CA CYS A 313 -5.56 7.39 -11.68
C CYS A 313 -6.63 8.11 -12.50
N VAL A 314 -6.33 9.30 -13.04
CA VAL A 314 -7.23 10.01 -13.97
C VAL A 314 -7.44 9.19 -15.25
N LEU A 315 -6.38 8.64 -15.83
CA LEU A 315 -6.50 7.75 -16.99
C LEU A 315 -7.33 6.50 -16.67
N ALA A 316 -7.10 5.88 -15.52
CA ALA A 316 -7.81 4.70 -15.03
C ALA A 316 -9.32 4.95 -14.87
N TRP A 317 -9.71 6.18 -14.53
CA TRP A 317 -11.12 6.57 -14.43
C TRP A 317 -11.88 6.33 -15.74
N PHE A 318 -11.27 6.65 -16.88
CA PHE A 318 -11.86 6.36 -18.19
C PHE A 318 -11.91 4.86 -18.48
N GLY A 319 -10.97 4.09 -17.92
CA GLY A 319 -10.91 2.63 -18.07
C GLY A 319 -12.00 1.88 -17.32
N VAL A 320 -12.62 2.49 -16.30
CA VAL A 320 -13.70 1.88 -15.49
C VAL A 320 -15.08 2.47 -15.81
N SER A 321 -15.19 3.29 -16.83
CA SER A 321 -16.45 3.94 -17.22
C SER A 321 -17.63 2.98 -17.44
N GLY A 322 -17.37 1.74 -17.86
CA GLY A 322 -18.39 0.71 -18.04
C GLY A 322 -18.90 0.09 -16.72
N LEU A 323 -18.22 0.31 -15.60
CA LEU A 323 -18.66 -0.11 -14.27
C LEU A 323 -19.34 1.01 -13.50
N VAL A 324 -19.23 2.25 -13.99
CA VAL A 324 -19.65 3.51 -13.37
C VAL A 324 -20.80 4.11 -14.22
N GLY A 325 -21.80 3.33 -14.53
CA GLY A 325 -22.90 3.74 -15.39
C GLY A 325 -24.22 3.89 -14.63
#